data_4a2d178f43156b3d2c73f92819b92e21
#
_entry.id   4a2d178f43156b3d2c73f92819b92e21
#
_cell.length_a   1.000
_cell.length_b   1.000
_cell.length_c   1.000
_cell.angle_alpha   90.00
_cell.angle_beta   90.00
_cell.angle_gamma   90.00
#
_symmetry.space_group_name_H-M   'P 1'
#
loop_
_entity.id
_entity.type
_entity.pdbx_description
1 polymer ?
#
loop_
_entity_poly.entity_id
_entity_poly.type
_entity_poly.pdbx_seq_one_letter_code
_entity_poly.pdbx_strand_id
1 'polypeptide(L)'
;AEHIPGALFFDIDDIRDETSDLPHMLPSQVKFASRMKKMGIGDGMRIVVYDSHGLFSAARAWWTFRAMGHKDVAVLNGGLRKWKAEGRPLEDGPPVPRTARHFTPLKDNDLVRDIDDMRRYLADGNMQIVDARPAARFEGREAEPRPGLRAQCAVLQYFERGRDAKVA
;
A
#
# COMPACT_ATOMS: atom_id res chain seq x y z
N ALA A 1 -6.20 -13.12 17.74
CA ALA A 1 -5.90 -13.75 16.42
C ALA A 1 -4.42 -14.08 16.35
N GLU A 2 -4.10 -15.26 15.80
CA GLU A 2 -2.72 -15.74 15.67
C GLU A 2 -1.89 -14.83 14.75
N HIS A 3 -0.67 -14.57 15.17
CA HIS A 3 0.30 -13.73 14.45
C HIS A 3 1.74 -14.24 14.67
N ILE A 4 2.66 -13.75 13.86
CA ILE A 4 4.09 -14.03 14.04
C ILE A 4 4.55 -13.40 15.36
N PRO A 5 5.34 -14.10 16.19
CA PRO A 5 5.77 -13.59 17.48
C PRO A 5 6.34 -12.18 17.43
N GLY A 6 5.84 -11.31 18.30
CA GLY A 6 6.23 -9.90 18.37
C GLY A 6 5.73 -9.02 17.24
N ALA A 7 4.86 -9.48 16.35
CA ALA A 7 4.28 -8.66 15.30
C ALA A 7 3.34 -7.60 15.88
N LEU A 8 3.27 -6.46 15.20
CA LEU A 8 2.36 -5.36 15.52
C LEU A 8 1.28 -5.27 14.44
N PHE A 9 0.07 -4.94 14.84
CA PHE A 9 -1.02 -4.72 13.90
C PHE A 9 -0.91 -3.33 13.26
N PHE A 10 -0.73 -3.30 11.94
CA PHE A 10 -0.76 -2.09 11.14
C PHE A 10 -2.18 -1.86 10.65
N ASP A 11 -2.93 -1.04 11.39
CA ASP A 11 -4.31 -0.71 11.07
C ASP A 11 -4.38 0.36 9.99
N ILE A 12 -4.77 -0.03 8.78
CA ILE A 12 -4.88 0.88 7.64
C ILE A 12 -6.04 1.87 7.81
N ASP A 13 -7.07 1.53 8.59
CA ASP A 13 -8.19 2.43 8.84
C ASP A 13 -7.83 3.52 9.84
N ASP A 14 -6.94 3.22 10.79
CA ASP A 14 -6.36 4.22 11.69
C ASP A 14 -5.22 5.01 11.03
N ILE A 15 -4.42 4.36 10.16
CA ILE A 15 -3.27 4.96 9.47
C ILE A 15 -3.66 5.45 8.08
N ARG A 16 -4.64 6.34 7.99
CA ARG A 16 -5.13 6.95 6.75
C ARG A 16 -5.31 8.46 6.89
N ASP A 17 -5.48 9.14 5.77
CA ASP A 17 -5.95 10.52 5.76
C ASP A 17 -7.43 10.56 6.17
N GLU A 18 -7.72 11.23 7.29
CA GLU A 18 -9.08 11.39 7.82
C GLU A 18 -9.82 12.59 7.21
N THR A 19 -9.09 13.45 6.49
CA THR A 19 -9.68 14.63 5.82
C THR A 19 -10.26 14.29 4.45
N SER A 20 -9.96 13.10 3.94
CA SER A 20 -10.45 12.61 2.65
C SER A 20 -11.67 11.72 2.83
N ASP A 21 -12.70 11.96 2.01
CA ASP A 21 -13.88 11.07 1.91
C ASP A 21 -13.54 9.73 1.24
N LEU A 22 -12.37 9.63 0.59
CA LEU A 22 -11.89 8.39 0.01
C LEU A 22 -11.24 7.51 1.08
N PRO A 23 -11.54 6.20 1.10
CA PRO A 23 -10.96 5.30 2.08
C PRO A 23 -9.48 5.07 1.81
N HIS A 24 -8.73 4.82 2.89
CA HIS A 24 -7.34 4.38 2.86
C HIS A 24 -6.37 5.32 2.12
N MET A 25 -6.69 6.61 2.03
CA MET A 25 -5.77 7.59 1.47
C MET A 25 -4.51 7.71 2.33
N LEU A 26 -3.39 8.07 1.69
CA LEU A 26 -2.09 8.16 2.37
C LEU A 26 -2.16 9.21 3.49
N PRO A 27 -1.79 8.86 4.73
CA PRO A 27 -1.86 9.80 5.86
C PRO A 27 -0.89 10.97 5.68
N SER A 28 -1.11 12.04 6.43
CA SER A 28 -0.11 13.10 6.56
C SER A 28 1.15 12.56 7.26
N GLN A 29 2.31 13.20 7.01
CA GLN A 29 3.56 12.85 7.68
C GLN A 29 3.45 12.93 9.21
N VAL A 30 2.74 13.93 9.72
CA VAL A 30 2.53 14.11 11.17
C VAL A 30 1.73 12.95 11.75
N LYS A 31 0.64 12.55 11.11
CA LYS A 31 -0.17 11.41 11.55
C LYS A 31 0.63 10.12 11.49
N PHE A 32 1.34 9.87 10.40
CA PHE A 32 2.15 8.67 10.26
C PHE A 32 3.22 8.58 11.34
N ALA A 33 4.00 9.66 11.57
CA ALA A 33 5.00 9.73 12.64
C ALA A 33 4.40 9.44 14.02
N SER A 34 3.24 10.03 14.32
CA SER A 34 2.53 9.80 15.58
C SER A 34 2.17 8.33 15.79
N ARG A 35 1.66 7.66 14.75
CA ARG A 35 1.30 6.24 14.80
C ARG A 35 2.52 5.33 14.93
N MET A 36 3.58 5.59 14.17
CA MET A 36 4.84 4.84 14.27
C MET A 36 5.47 4.99 15.65
N LYS A 37 5.49 6.21 16.20
CA LYS A 37 5.95 6.47 17.57
C LYS A 37 5.18 5.64 18.59
N LYS A 38 3.85 5.63 18.51
CA LYS A 38 2.97 4.86 19.41
C LYS A 38 3.22 3.34 19.31
N MET A 39 3.50 2.86 18.11
CA MET A 39 3.84 1.45 17.86
C MET A 39 5.27 1.09 18.25
N GLY A 40 6.10 2.04 18.65
CA GLY A 40 7.52 1.81 18.96
C GLY A 40 8.35 1.51 17.70
N ILE A 41 7.91 1.97 16.53
CA ILE A 41 8.64 1.89 15.27
C ILE A 41 9.40 3.21 15.09
N GLY A 42 10.71 3.13 14.89
CA GLY A 42 11.58 4.29 14.76
C GLY A 42 12.49 4.25 13.55
N ASP A 43 13.22 5.35 13.37
CA ASP A 43 14.22 5.47 12.31
C ASP A 43 15.27 4.37 12.38
N GLY A 44 15.75 3.90 11.23
CA GLY A 44 16.80 2.90 11.12
C GLY A 44 16.38 1.45 11.42
N MET A 45 15.13 1.21 11.78
CA MET A 45 14.63 -0.15 12.00
C MET A 45 14.36 -0.85 10.68
N ARG A 46 14.78 -2.13 10.57
CA ARG A 46 14.30 -3.01 9.49
C ARG A 46 12.87 -3.43 9.77
N ILE A 47 12.00 -3.26 8.79
CA ILE A 47 10.57 -3.59 8.87
C ILE A 47 10.26 -4.73 7.91
N VAL A 48 9.56 -5.75 8.39
CA VAL A 48 9.01 -6.81 7.55
C VAL A 48 7.50 -6.79 7.71
N VAL A 49 6.78 -6.61 6.61
CA VAL A 49 5.33 -6.61 6.60
C VAL A 49 4.78 -7.92 6.05
N TYR A 50 3.66 -8.38 6.57
CA TYR A 50 2.96 -9.55 6.07
C TYR A 50 1.46 -9.42 6.25
N ASP A 51 0.70 -10.27 5.58
CA ASP A 51 -0.74 -10.43 5.79
C ASP A 51 -1.14 -11.91 5.89
N SER A 52 -2.40 -12.14 6.20
CA SER A 52 -2.96 -13.50 6.34
C SER A 52 -3.29 -14.16 4.99
N HIS A 53 -3.35 -13.40 3.90
CA HIS A 53 -3.75 -13.87 2.58
C HIS A 53 -2.57 -14.27 1.67
N GLY A 54 -1.35 -13.85 2.03
CA GLY A 54 -0.11 -14.20 1.35
C GLY A 54 0.55 -13.05 0.60
N LEU A 55 -0.17 -12.20 -0.08
CA LEU A 55 0.26 -10.92 -0.64
C LEU A 55 -0.97 -10.12 -1.09
N PHE A 56 -1.65 -9.49 -0.17
CA PHE A 56 -2.82 -8.67 -0.45
C PHE A 56 -2.67 -7.28 0.18
N SER A 57 -2.86 -7.18 1.50
CA SER A 57 -2.76 -5.90 2.22
C SER A 57 -1.31 -5.54 2.60
N ALA A 58 -0.41 -6.51 2.67
CA ALA A 58 1.01 -6.27 2.98
C ALA A 58 1.68 -5.33 1.97
N ALA A 59 1.32 -5.41 0.69
CA ALA A 59 1.83 -4.51 -0.34
C ALA A 59 1.48 -3.04 -0.05
N ARG A 60 0.28 -2.77 0.49
CA ARG A 60 -0.14 -1.42 0.87
C ARG A 60 0.68 -0.89 2.05
N ALA A 61 0.89 -1.69 3.09
CA ALA A 61 1.72 -1.30 4.23
C ALA A 61 3.17 -1.03 3.79
N TRP A 62 3.75 -1.93 2.99
CA TRP A 62 5.09 -1.76 2.41
C TRP A 62 5.21 -0.44 1.63
N TRP A 63 4.25 -0.18 0.73
CA TRP A 63 4.24 1.06 -0.06
C TRP A 63 4.09 2.30 0.82
N THR A 64 3.25 2.24 1.86
CA THR A 64 3.08 3.38 2.78
C THR A 64 4.39 3.75 3.47
N PHE A 65 5.16 2.76 3.97
CA PHE A 65 6.48 3.01 4.53
C PHE A 65 7.43 3.63 3.49
N ARG A 66 7.46 3.09 2.27
CA ARG A 66 8.28 3.62 1.17
C ARG A 66 7.91 5.05 0.82
N ALA A 67 6.61 5.33 0.67
CA ALA A 67 6.09 6.68 0.39
C ALA A 67 6.40 7.68 1.53
N MET A 68 6.56 7.19 2.76
CA MET A 68 7.01 7.99 3.91
C MET A 68 8.53 8.03 4.10
N GLY A 69 9.29 7.57 3.10
CA GLY A 69 10.75 7.67 3.07
C GLY A 69 11.50 6.54 3.78
N HIS A 70 10.80 5.57 4.36
CA HIS A 70 11.45 4.44 5.02
C HIS A 70 11.83 3.37 4.00
N LYS A 71 13.14 3.21 3.75
CA LYS A 71 13.67 2.36 2.67
C LYS A 71 13.84 0.90 3.09
N ASP A 72 14.20 0.61 4.35
CA ASP A 72 14.47 -0.74 4.84
C ASP A 72 13.16 -1.44 5.27
N VAL A 73 12.30 -1.66 4.29
CA VAL A 73 11.03 -2.37 4.44
C VAL A 73 10.89 -3.46 3.38
N ALA A 74 10.51 -4.66 3.80
CA ALA A 74 10.31 -5.84 2.95
C ALA A 74 8.96 -6.49 3.20
N VAL A 75 8.48 -7.25 2.22
CA VAL A 75 7.29 -8.09 2.36
C VAL A 75 7.73 -9.53 2.61
N LEU A 76 7.12 -10.19 3.60
CA LEU A 76 7.38 -11.60 3.89
C LEU A 76 6.80 -12.48 2.78
N ASN A 77 7.68 -13.19 2.08
CA ASN A 77 7.28 -14.09 1.00
C ASN A 77 6.38 -15.22 1.50
N GLY A 78 5.15 -15.29 0.95
CA GLY A 78 4.13 -16.24 1.33
C GLY A 78 3.31 -15.87 2.58
N GLY A 79 3.68 -14.77 3.28
CA GLY A 79 2.94 -14.22 4.41
C GLY A 79 2.69 -15.23 5.53
N LEU A 80 1.61 -15.02 6.29
CA LEU A 80 1.26 -15.89 7.43
C LEU A 80 0.92 -17.33 7.01
N ARG A 81 0.38 -17.51 5.80
CA ARG A 81 0.02 -18.85 5.29
C ARG A 81 1.25 -19.76 5.18
N LYS A 82 2.30 -19.27 4.53
CA LYS A 82 3.55 -20.02 4.39
C LYS A 82 4.23 -20.23 5.73
N TRP A 83 4.24 -19.21 6.60
CA TRP A 83 4.78 -19.30 7.95
C TRP A 83 4.16 -20.44 8.74
N LYS A 84 2.82 -20.56 8.72
CA LYS A 84 2.06 -21.65 9.34
C LYS A 84 2.35 -23.02 8.71
N ALA A 85 2.38 -23.09 7.38
CA ALA A 85 2.66 -24.33 6.66
C ALA A 85 4.05 -24.90 6.94
N GLU A 86 5.01 -24.03 7.28
CA GLU A 86 6.36 -24.41 7.69
C GLU A 86 6.46 -24.76 9.19
N GLY A 87 5.35 -24.80 9.92
CA GLY A 87 5.32 -25.13 11.35
C GLY A 87 6.06 -24.12 12.24
N ARG A 88 6.20 -22.88 11.79
CA ARG A 88 6.92 -21.85 12.54
C ARG A 88 6.11 -21.34 13.74
N PRO A 89 6.77 -20.80 14.79
CA PRO A 89 6.10 -20.32 15.99
C PRO A 89 5.04 -19.24 15.70
N LEU A 90 3.95 -19.31 16.45
CA LEU A 90 2.87 -18.33 16.45
C LEU A 90 2.64 -17.81 17.86
N GLU A 91 2.13 -16.61 17.95
CA GLU A 91 1.69 -15.95 19.18
C GLU A 91 0.22 -15.57 19.03
N ASP A 92 -0.54 -15.66 20.10
CA ASP A 92 -1.95 -15.27 20.13
C ASP A 92 -2.17 -14.14 21.15
N GLY A 93 -3.17 -13.31 20.90
CA GLY A 93 -3.52 -12.21 21.78
C GLY A 93 -3.11 -10.84 21.26
N PRO A 94 -3.16 -9.81 22.10
CA PRO A 94 -2.74 -8.46 21.73
C PRO A 94 -1.21 -8.38 21.66
N PRO A 95 -0.67 -7.56 20.74
CA PRO A 95 0.78 -7.37 20.65
C PRO A 95 1.34 -6.75 21.94
N VAL A 96 2.55 -7.14 22.29
CA VAL A 96 3.26 -6.56 23.44
C VAL A 96 3.59 -5.08 23.16
N PRO A 97 3.18 -4.15 24.07
CA PRO A 97 3.51 -2.75 23.93
C PRO A 97 5.02 -2.53 23.85
N ARG A 98 5.45 -1.69 22.91
CA ARG A 98 6.85 -1.32 22.74
C ARG A 98 7.11 0.09 23.25
N THR A 99 8.32 0.35 23.68
CA THR A 99 8.76 1.71 24.02
C THR A 99 8.65 2.61 22.79
N ALA A 100 8.04 3.79 22.97
CA ALA A 100 7.90 4.77 21.90
C ALA A 100 9.26 5.17 21.32
N ARG A 101 9.33 5.24 19.98
CA ARG A 101 10.54 5.62 19.24
C ARG A 101 10.27 6.79 18.32
N HIS A 102 11.31 7.55 18.01
CA HIS A 102 11.20 8.62 17.04
C HIS A 102 11.17 8.06 15.63
N PHE A 103 10.26 8.57 14.80
CA PHE A 103 10.15 8.26 13.38
C PHE A 103 10.05 9.56 12.59
N THR A 104 10.94 9.74 11.61
CA THR A 104 11.03 10.93 10.77
C THR A 104 10.50 10.61 9.36
N PRO A 105 9.22 10.85 9.07
CA PRO A 105 8.72 10.62 7.73
C PRO A 105 9.20 11.69 6.77
N LEU A 106 9.75 11.28 5.64
CA LEU A 106 10.11 12.12 4.50
C LEU A 106 9.30 11.65 3.30
N LYS A 107 8.14 12.28 3.07
CA LYS A 107 7.24 11.88 1.98
C LYS A 107 7.97 11.97 0.64
N ASP A 108 8.06 10.82 -0.03
CA ASP A 108 8.58 10.71 -1.38
C ASP A 108 7.46 11.01 -2.38
N ASN A 109 7.46 12.22 -2.92
CA ASN A 109 6.45 12.65 -3.88
C ASN A 109 6.56 11.92 -5.23
N ASP A 110 7.70 11.28 -5.53
CA ASP A 110 7.86 10.51 -6.76
C ASP A 110 7.13 9.16 -6.72
N LEU A 111 6.79 8.69 -5.53
CA LEU A 111 5.98 7.46 -5.33
C LEU A 111 4.47 7.73 -5.25
N VAL A 112 4.03 8.98 -5.33
CA VAL A 112 2.63 9.37 -5.19
C VAL A 112 2.27 10.32 -6.32
N ARG A 113 1.23 10.02 -7.06
CA ARG A 113 0.70 10.85 -8.14
C ARG A 113 -0.75 11.19 -7.86
N ASP A 114 -1.11 12.44 -8.05
CA ASP A 114 -2.50 12.89 -7.95
C ASP A 114 -3.22 12.81 -9.31
N ILE A 115 -4.48 13.21 -9.33
CA ILE A 115 -5.30 13.15 -10.55
C ILE A 115 -4.81 14.11 -11.63
N ASP A 116 -4.21 15.23 -11.27
CA ASP A 116 -3.72 16.20 -12.23
C ASP A 116 -2.38 15.76 -12.83
N ASP A 117 -1.54 15.08 -12.04
CA ASP A 117 -0.38 14.34 -12.53
C ASP A 117 -0.79 13.30 -13.58
N MET A 118 -1.82 12.50 -13.26
CA MET A 118 -2.31 11.46 -14.17
C MET A 118 -2.86 12.04 -15.48
N ARG A 119 -3.62 13.14 -15.40
CA ARG A 119 -4.11 13.84 -16.59
C ARG A 119 -2.98 14.35 -17.49
N ARG A 120 -1.95 14.92 -16.87
CA ARG A 120 -0.75 15.39 -17.58
C ARG A 120 -0.02 14.22 -18.26
N TYR A 121 0.24 13.12 -17.56
CA TYR A 121 0.90 11.95 -18.13
C TYR A 121 0.13 11.32 -19.29
N LEU A 122 -1.21 11.32 -19.19
CA LEU A 122 -2.06 10.86 -20.29
C LEU A 122 -1.99 11.77 -21.52
N ALA A 123 -1.92 13.09 -21.31
CA ALA A 123 -1.80 14.06 -22.41
C ALA A 123 -0.43 14.00 -23.08
N ASP A 124 0.63 13.90 -22.29
CA ASP A 124 2.02 13.92 -22.78
C ASP A 124 2.44 12.57 -23.42
N GLY A 125 1.81 11.45 -23.04
CA GLY A 125 2.09 10.13 -23.58
C GLY A 125 3.49 9.59 -23.29
N ASN A 126 4.21 10.20 -22.36
CA ASN A 126 5.61 9.89 -22.07
C ASN A 126 5.79 8.96 -20.84
N MET A 127 4.69 8.57 -20.21
CA MET A 127 4.70 7.67 -19.03
C MET A 127 3.90 6.41 -19.32
N GLN A 128 4.44 5.29 -18.88
CA GLN A 128 3.74 4.02 -18.92
C GLN A 128 2.81 3.91 -17.70
N ILE A 129 1.52 3.68 -17.96
CA ILE A 129 0.49 3.57 -16.93
C ILE A 129 0.01 2.13 -16.89
N VAL A 130 0.05 1.51 -15.69
CA VAL A 130 -0.39 0.13 -15.47
C VAL A 130 -1.62 0.12 -14.56
N ASP A 131 -2.70 -0.50 -15.01
CA ASP A 131 -3.89 -0.73 -14.19
C ASP A 131 -3.78 -2.09 -13.49
N ALA A 132 -3.78 -2.08 -12.17
CA ALA A 132 -3.66 -3.29 -11.35
C ALA A 132 -5.01 -3.90 -10.96
N ARG A 133 -6.12 -3.44 -11.54
CA ARG A 133 -7.45 -4.03 -11.29
C ARG A 133 -7.56 -5.43 -11.92
N PRO A 134 -8.46 -6.29 -11.40
CA PRO A 134 -8.80 -7.54 -12.07
C PRO A 134 -9.27 -7.30 -13.52
N ALA A 135 -8.92 -8.20 -14.44
CA ALA A 135 -9.23 -8.08 -15.86
C ALA A 135 -10.70 -7.78 -16.13
N ALA A 136 -11.62 -8.39 -15.39
CA ALA A 136 -13.06 -8.17 -15.57
C ALA A 136 -13.49 -6.72 -15.30
N ARG A 137 -12.88 -6.06 -14.32
CA ARG A 137 -13.09 -4.62 -14.06
C ARG A 137 -12.37 -3.74 -15.06
N PHE A 138 -11.17 -4.12 -15.44
CA PHE A 138 -10.42 -3.41 -16.47
C PHE A 138 -11.18 -3.35 -17.79
N GLU A 139 -11.78 -4.46 -18.19
CA GLU A 139 -12.55 -4.61 -19.42
C GLU A 139 -14.01 -4.10 -19.30
N GLY A 140 -14.42 -3.61 -18.14
CA GLY A 140 -15.78 -3.11 -17.89
C GLY A 140 -16.86 -4.19 -17.81
N ARG A 141 -16.47 -5.45 -17.66
CA ARG A 141 -17.40 -6.58 -17.49
C ARG A 141 -17.96 -6.68 -16.07
N GLU A 142 -17.28 -6.10 -15.10
CA GLU A 142 -17.73 -5.96 -13.72
C GLU A 142 -17.86 -4.49 -13.34
N ALA A 143 -18.90 -4.17 -12.56
CA ALA A 143 -19.09 -2.82 -12.04
C ALA A 143 -18.00 -2.44 -11.04
N GLU A 144 -17.61 -1.18 -11.05
CA GLU A 144 -16.75 -0.65 -9.99
C GLU A 144 -17.50 -0.62 -8.65
N PRO A 145 -16.82 -0.94 -7.54
CA PRO A 145 -17.45 -1.03 -6.22
C PRO A 145 -17.93 0.32 -5.68
N ARG A 146 -17.59 1.42 -6.35
CA ARG A 146 -17.97 2.78 -5.94
C ARG A 146 -18.51 3.59 -7.11
N PRO A 147 -19.60 4.36 -6.90
CA PRO A 147 -20.07 5.33 -7.88
C PRO A 147 -18.98 6.40 -8.15
N GLY A 148 -18.84 6.82 -9.39
CA GLY A 148 -17.94 7.91 -9.77
C GLY A 148 -16.54 7.52 -10.23
N LEU A 149 -16.15 6.24 -10.14
CA LEU A 149 -14.84 5.76 -10.66
C LEU A 149 -14.75 5.71 -12.19
N ARG A 150 -15.75 6.19 -12.91
CA ARG A 150 -15.73 6.29 -14.39
C ARG A 150 -14.63 7.19 -14.94
N ALA A 151 -14.05 8.08 -14.14
CA ALA A 151 -12.89 8.86 -14.56
C ALA A 151 -11.66 7.97 -14.89
N GLN A 152 -11.64 6.74 -14.40
CA GLN A 152 -10.61 5.75 -14.75
C GLN A 152 -10.81 5.15 -16.15
N CYS A 153 -11.97 5.35 -16.79
CA CYS A 153 -12.17 4.93 -18.19
C CYS A 153 -11.25 5.66 -19.16
N ALA A 154 -10.79 6.87 -18.83
CA ALA A 154 -9.80 7.58 -19.66
C ALA A 154 -8.43 6.90 -19.64
N VAL A 155 -8.05 6.32 -18.50
CA VAL A 155 -6.82 5.51 -18.34
C VAL A 155 -6.95 4.22 -19.16
N LEU A 156 -8.13 3.57 -19.10
CA LEU A 156 -8.44 2.38 -19.88
C LEU A 156 -8.35 2.61 -21.39
N GLN A 157 -8.90 3.71 -21.90
CA GLN A 157 -8.83 4.06 -23.33
C GLN A 157 -7.40 4.33 -23.80
N TYR A 158 -6.57 4.91 -22.96
CA TYR A 158 -5.17 5.14 -23.31
C TYR A 158 -4.37 3.83 -23.38
N PHE A 159 -4.65 2.89 -22.49
CA PHE A 159 -4.04 1.56 -22.51
C PHE A 159 -4.41 0.76 -23.78
N GLU A 160 -5.65 0.87 -24.23
CA GLU A 160 -6.09 0.23 -25.48
C GLU A 160 -5.41 0.81 -26.72
N ARG A 161 -5.16 2.12 -26.73
CA ARG A 161 -4.41 2.78 -27.82
C ARG A 161 -2.92 2.44 -27.83
N GLY A 162 -2.33 2.13 -26.67
CA GLY A 162 -0.92 1.78 -26.53
C GLY A 162 -0.58 0.32 -26.88
N ARG A 163 -1.55 -0.52 -27.22
CA ARG A 163 -1.30 -1.93 -27.61
C ARG A 163 -0.55 -2.11 -28.92
N ASP A 164 -0.43 -1.07 -29.73
CA ASP A 164 0.39 -1.10 -30.95
C ASP A 164 1.90 -0.87 -30.67
N ALA A 165 2.28 -0.55 -29.45
CA ALA A 165 3.69 -0.52 -29.05
C ALA A 165 4.14 -1.96 -28.83
N LYS A 166 4.82 -2.53 -29.81
CA LYS A 166 5.50 -3.84 -29.75
C LYS A 166 6.30 -3.95 -28.47
N VAL A 167 5.86 -4.87 -27.60
CA VAL A 167 6.71 -5.37 -26.51
C VAL A 167 7.84 -6.13 -27.19
N ALA A 168 9.03 -5.59 -27.15
CA ALA A 168 10.26 -6.29 -27.53
C ALA A 168 10.77 -7.05 -26.31
#